data_0cf3fd0a16187146a79f2fc407c911c0
#
_entry.id   0cf3fd0a16187146a79f2fc407c911c0
#
_cell.length_a   1.000
_cell.length_b   1.000
_cell.length_c   1.000
_cell.angle_alpha   90.00
_cell.angle_beta   90.00
_cell.angle_gamma   90.00
#
_symmetry.space_group_name_H-M   'P 1'
#
loop_
_entity.id
_entity.type
_entity.pdbx_description
1 polymer ?
#
loop_
_entity_poly.entity_id
_entity_poly.type
_entity_poly.pdbx_seq_one_letter_code
_entity_poly.pdbx_strand_id
1 'polypeptide(L)'
;MKSVYQDCFKELSDATRGISSLKKELILFVMMALCFISIVNSSWKASPDSALYLELGESIAHGTGYKFNGERHTYVPPGYPFLVSVTVKLFGNSFLAFRAMMSTVGIVTGFCGYLLIFRLLGRDLALVIGGLFAINNTLLLNSTYTTSDTLFTLFSLLSLMGVSAIRPGSPRFPGLTLAGVMSGVPALVRINGWGLPVSSGLFLFSSMIKIALPKRVLFAVLFVFLALIVPCLWEIHKIGYPVSMTEGEYVKAVTGRTLGTQLSIISKAAWDYIPETASALAGVSIKTGFVEIIIALLAVIGFWVSWKRGERLFTYLTAVQFGGLLFSPAGARYILLLIPGILLFMFQGLTITITQLNKRTSIKWRKIFRLRGTLVVVALFLFATNMGQNVVTISQARCALESGGAESYRDKPFFVAARWLRSNANGEPVLTMNPRIIRYLTGLPTVETLRSGCPEETALPSTRNQIAAMIEKRKPAFLFLDDKDPALKNLIVEAAESLNFKVDVVPEASFGNRYSVSRLSRGN
;
A
#
# COMPACT_ATOMS: atom_id res chain seq x y z
N MET A 1 -11.18 27.13 -21.11
CA MET A 1 -10.97 26.54 -19.75
C MET A 1 -9.54 26.12 -19.47
N LYS A 2 -8.74 25.64 -20.45
CA LYS A 2 -7.28 25.55 -20.27
C LYS A 2 -6.65 26.86 -19.76
N SER A 3 -7.24 28.02 -20.05
CA SER A 3 -6.71 29.35 -19.71
C SER A 3 -6.63 29.60 -18.19
N VAL A 4 -7.66 29.28 -17.41
CA VAL A 4 -7.68 29.64 -15.97
C VAL A 4 -6.64 28.84 -15.17
N TYR A 5 -6.39 27.58 -15.55
CA TYR A 5 -5.31 26.80 -14.94
C TYR A 5 -3.95 27.26 -15.43
N GLN A 6 -3.83 27.45 -16.74
CA GLN A 6 -2.58 27.98 -17.31
C GLN A 6 -2.24 29.34 -16.72
N ASP A 7 -3.22 30.19 -16.45
CA ASP A 7 -2.99 31.50 -15.87
C ASP A 7 -2.64 31.45 -14.39
N CYS A 8 -3.33 30.61 -13.56
CA CYS A 8 -2.99 30.47 -12.14
C CYS A 8 -1.63 29.81 -11.91
N PHE A 9 -1.27 28.80 -12.70
CA PHE A 9 0.00 28.08 -12.54
C PHE A 9 1.15 28.64 -13.39
N LYS A 10 0.86 29.36 -14.47
CA LYS A 10 1.86 30.16 -15.20
C LYS A 10 2.52 31.17 -14.27
N GLU A 11 1.80 31.66 -13.31
CA GLU A 11 2.28 32.60 -12.32
C GLU A 11 3.11 31.93 -11.19
N LEU A 12 2.85 30.65 -10.87
CA LEU A 12 3.76 29.87 -10.04
C LEU A 12 5.11 29.64 -10.78
N SER A 13 5.04 29.41 -12.10
CA SER A 13 6.19 29.34 -13.00
C SER A 13 6.95 30.68 -13.06
N ASP A 14 6.20 31.79 -13.09
CA ASP A 14 6.77 33.14 -13.17
C ASP A 14 7.51 33.55 -11.89
N ALA A 15 7.09 33.06 -10.71
CA ALA A 15 7.79 33.29 -9.43
C ALA A 15 9.19 32.63 -9.39
N THR A 16 9.47 31.71 -10.30
CA THR A 16 10.75 31.00 -10.41
C THR A 16 11.50 31.33 -11.70
N ARG A 17 11.24 32.47 -12.34
CA ARG A 17 11.76 32.89 -13.65
C ARG A 17 13.30 32.91 -13.80
N GLY A 18 14.06 32.91 -12.72
CA GLY A 18 15.54 32.90 -12.77
C GLY A 18 16.19 31.54 -13.04
N ILE A 19 15.45 30.41 -12.92
CA ILE A 19 15.99 29.07 -13.10
C ILE A 19 15.29 28.42 -14.29
N SER A 20 16.07 27.87 -15.25
CA SER A 20 15.46 27.16 -16.38
C SER A 20 14.63 25.97 -15.86
N SER A 21 13.51 25.69 -16.53
CA SER A 21 12.61 24.61 -16.11
C SER A 21 13.29 23.24 -16.01
N LEU A 22 14.29 22.99 -16.86
CA LEU A 22 15.10 21.76 -16.82
C LEU A 22 15.93 21.66 -15.52
N LYS A 23 16.48 22.79 -15.06
CA LYS A 23 17.24 22.80 -13.77
C LYS A 23 16.35 22.50 -12.58
N LYS A 24 15.09 22.97 -12.58
CA LYS A 24 14.11 22.67 -11.51
C LYS A 24 13.77 21.18 -11.46
N GLU A 25 13.53 20.58 -12.62
CA GLU A 25 13.29 19.14 -12.73
C GLU A 25 14.50 18.34 -12.26
N LEU A 26 15.69 18.73 -12.70
CA LEU A 26 16.92 18.06 -12.27
C LEU A 26 17.10 18.14 -10.74
N ILE A 27 16.90 19.32 -10.13
CA ILE A 27 16.96 19.47 -8.67
C ILE A 27 15.96 18.56 -7.98
N LEU A 28 14.69 18.53 -8.46
CA LEU A 28 13.65 17.68 -7.90
C LEU A 28 14.05 16.19 -7.94
N PHE A 29 14.53 15.71 -9.08
CA PHE A 29 14.90 14.30 -9.24
C PHE A 29 16.17 13.94 -8.47
N VAL A 30 17.13 14.84 -8.37
CA VAL A 30 18.32 14.64 -7.51
C VAL A 30 17.90 14.57 -6.05
N MET A 31 17.04 15.46 -5.56
CA MET A 31 16.53 15.43 -4.19
C MET A 31 15.77 14.14 -3.91
N MET A 32 14.89 13.74 -4.82
CA MET A 32 14.16 12.46 -4.73
C MET A 32 15.14 11.28 -4.65
N ALA A 33 16.08 11.20 -5.59
CA ALA A 33 17.08 10.11 -5.62
C ALA A 33 17.89 10.06 -4.33
N LEU A 34 18.35 11.21 -3.82
CA LEU A 34 19.09 11.29 -2.55
C LEU A 34 18.26 10.78 -1.37
N CYS A 35 16.97 11.14 -1.27
CA CYS A 35 16.09 10.62 -0.22
C CYS A 35 16.00 9.09 -0.28
N PHE A 36 15.76 8.52 -1.47
CA PHE A 36 15.59 7.07 -1.63
C PHE A 36 16.90 6.29 -1.47
N ILE A 37 18.03 6.81 -1.94
CA ILE A 37 19.35 6.18 -1.74
C ILE A 37 19.71 6.19 -0.25
N SER A 38 19.36 7.25 0.48
CA SER A 38 19.69 7.40 1.90
C SER A 38 18.98 6.40 2.82
N ILE A 39 17.90 5.72 2.37
CA ILE A 39 17.25 4.66 3.14
C ILE A 39 17.79 3.26 2.82
N VAL A 40 18.75 3.13 1.88
CA VAL A 40 19.33 1.83 1.51
C VAL A 40 20.31 1.39 2.59
N ASN A 41 19.98 0.31 3.27
CA ASN A 41 20.80 -0.31 4.30
C ASN A 41 20.43 -1.80 4.46
N SER A 42 21.15 -2.51 5.33
CA SER A 42 20.93 -3.94 5.59
C SER A 42 19.89 -4.24 6.68
N SER A 43 19.19 -3.23 7.20
CA SER A 43 18.16 -3.46 8.21
C SER A 43 16.85 -3.97 7.60
N TRP A 44 16.20 -4.92 8.26
CA TRP A 44 14.87 -5.39 7.88
C TRP A 44 13.78 -4.75 8.73
N LYS A 45 12.86 -4.05 8.08
CA LYS A 45 11.65 -3.57 8.70
C LYS A 45 10.60 -4.68 8.70
N ALA A 46 10.65 -5.51 9.74
CA ALA A 46 9.80 -6.68 9.86
C ALA A 46 8.31 -6.31 9.88
N SER A 47 7.55 -6.98 9.05
CA SER A 47 6.09 -6.97 9.08
C SER A 47 5.57 -8.35 8.64
N PRO A 48 4.34 -8.75 9.04
CA PRO A 48 3.78 -10.03 8.61
C PRO A 48 3.74 -10.18 7.09
N ASP A 49 3.39 -9.10 6.36
CA ASP A 49 3.36 -9.09 4.90
C ASP A 49 4.77 -9.25 4.32
N SER A 50 5.77 -8.53 4.87
CA SER A 50 7.14 -8.62 4.36
C SER A 50 7.72 -10.01 4.54
N ALA A 51 7.49 -10.66 5.69
CA ALA A 51 7.93 -12.03 5.94
C ALA A 51 7.31 -13.02 4.96
N LEU A 52 6.00 -12.91 4.71
CA LEU A 52 5.28 -13.72 3.73
C LEU A 52 5.85 -13.56 2.33
N TYR A 53 6.04 -12.32 1.88
CA TYR A 53 6.57 -12.05 0.54
C TYR A 53 8.00 -12.55 0.36
N LEU A 54 8.85 -12.41 1.38
CA LEU A 54 10.22 -12.88 1.35
C LEU A 54 10.26 -14.41 1.23
N GLU A 55 9.52 -15.16 2.08
CA GLU A 55 9.48 -16.62 2.01
C GLU A 55 8.92 -17.13 0.68
N LEU A 56 7.84 -16.51 0.17
CA LEU A 56 7.31 -16.86 -1.14
C LEU A 56 8.33 -16.62 -2.26
N GLY A 57 9.05 -15.49 -2.22
CA GLY A 57 10.09 -15.17 -3.19
C GLY A 57 11.27 -16.12 -3.12
N GLU A 58 11.73 -16.48 -1.93
CA GLU A 58 12.78 -17.49 -1.72
C GLU A 58 12.34 -18.86 -2.24
N SER A 59 11.10 -19.26 -1.95
CA SER A 59 10.54 -20.52 -2.42
C SER A 59 10.54 -20.62 -3.95
N ILE A 60 10.18 -19.53 -4.64
CA ILE A 60 10.29 -19.44 -6.11
C ILE A 60 11.75 -19.49 -6.54
N ALA A 61 12.64 -18.75 -5.89
CA ALA A 61 14.06 -18.66 -6.26
C ALA A 61 14.74 -20.01 -6.19
N HIS A 62 14.42 -20.82 -5.18
CA HIS A 62 14.98 -22.17 -4.99
C HIS A 62 14.23 -23.27 -5.78
N GLY A 63 13.21 -22.91 -6.59
CA GLY A 63 12.47 -23.87 -7.41
C GLY A 63 11.53 -24.80 -6.61
N THR A 64 11.26 -24.52 -5.35
CA THR A 64 10.35 -25.31 -4.52
C THR A 64 8.86 -25.01 -4.79
N GLY A 65 8.59 -24.01 -5.65
CA GLY A 65 7.26 -23.60 -6.07
C GLY A 65 6.74 -22.39 -5.28
N TYR A 66 5.46 -22.08 -5.41
CA TYR A 66 4.83 -20.95 -4.71
C TYR A 66 4.30 -21.42 -3.35
N LYS A 67 5.20 -21.49 -2.35
CA LYS A 67 4.91 -22.11 -1.06
C LYS A 67 5.24 -21.16 0.10
N PHE A 68 4.39 -21.20 1.11
CA PHE A 68 4.61 -20.58 2.40
C PHE A 68 4.39 -21.64 3.50
N ASN A 69 5.30 -21.70 4.48
CA ASN A 69 5.26 -22.72 5.56
C ASN A 69 5.18 -24.18 5.04
N GLY A 70 5.82 -24.45 3.89
CA GLY A 70 5.81 -25.76 3.22
C GLY A 70 4.53 -26.06 2.41
N GLU A 71 3.48 -25.30 2.58
CA GLU A 71 2.19 -25.45 1.87
C GLU A 71 2.10 -24.50 0.67
N ARG A 72 1.35 -24.91 -0.38
CA ARG A 72 1.07 -24.01 -1.50
C ARG A 72 0.25 -22.82 -1.05
N HIS A 73 0.64 -21.66 -1.56
CA HIS A 73 0.00 -20.40 -1.23
C HIS A 73 -0.85 -19.90 -2.40
N THR A 74 -2.10 -19.50 -2.12
CA THR A 74 -3.07 -19.06 -3.14
C THR A 74 -3.60 -17.66 -2.92
N TYR A 75 -3.44 -17.11 -1.70
CA TYR A 75 -4.05 -15.84 -1.32
C TYR A 75 -3.35 -14.62 -1.93
N VAL A 76 -2.02 -14.54 -1.83
CA VAL A 76 -1.27 -13.39 -2.31
C VAL A 76 -0.95 -13.56 -3.80
N PRO A 77 -1.16 -12.53 -4.64
CA PRO A 77 -0.75 -12.57 -6.04
C PRO A 77 0.78 -12.65 -6.21
N PRO A 78 1.29 -13.31 -7.29
CA PRO A 78 2.69 -13.68 -7.41
C PRO A 78 3.65 -12.55 -7.84
N GLY A 79 3.15 -11.39 -8.28
CA GLY A 79 3.98 -10.36 -8.92
C GLY A 79 5.09 -9.79 -8.03
N TYR A 80 4.79 -9.51 -6.76
CA TYR A 80 5.81 -9.03 -5.83
C TYR A 80 6.77 -10.15 -5.36
N PRO A 81 6.30 -11.34 -4.94
CA PRO A 81 7.18 -12.48 -4.68
C PRO A 81 8.09 -12.85 -5.86
N PHE A 82 7.62 -12.70 -7.10
CA PHE A 82 8.46 -12.90 -8.27
C PHE A 82 9.63 -11.90 -8.32
N LEU A 83 9.37 -10.61 -8.07
CA LEU A 83 10.44 -9.61 -7.99
C LEU A 83 11.44 -9.92 -6.87
N VAL A 84 10.95 -10.36 -5.70
CA VAL A 84 11.80 -10.85 -4.59
C VAL A 84 12.65 -12.02 -5.07
N SER A 85 12.07 -13.00 -5.78
CA SER A 85 12.78 -14.18 -6.27
C SER A 85 13.93 -13.83 -7.22
N VAL A 86 13.71 -12.85 -8.09
CA VAL A 86 14.78 -12.33 -8.98
C VAL A 86 15.91 -11.72 -8.15
N THR A 87 15.56 -10.93 -7.11
CA THR A 87 16.56 -10.33 -6.22
C THR A 87 17.36 -11.41 -5.48
N VAL A 88 16.69 -12.45 -4.96
CA VAL A 88 17.34 -13.58 -4.28
C VAL A 88 18.28 -14.33 -5.24
N LYS A 89 17.86 -14.58 -6.47
CA LYS A 89 18.69 -15.26 -7.48
C LYS A 89 19.96 -14.48 -7.86
N LEU A 90 19.87 -13.16 -7.93
CA LEU A 90 20.98 -12.31 -8.34
C LEU A 90 21.93 -11.96 -7.18
N PHE A 91 21.43 -11.75 -5.98
CA PHE A 91 22.18 -11.18 -4.86
C PHE A 91 22.12 -12.02 -3.58
N GLY A 92 21.50 -13.20 -3.63
CA GLY A 92 21.24 -14.00 -2.44
C GLY A 92 20.17 -13.36 -1.53
N ASN A 93 20.00 -13.93 -0.34
CA ASN A 93 19.06 -13.44 0.66
C ASN A 93 19.68 -12.27 1.45
N SER A 94 19.73 -11.09 0.81
CA SER A 94 20.37 -9.89 1.33
C SER A 94 19.36 -8.76 1.54
N PHE A 95 19.20 -8.31 2.79
CA PHE A 95 18.33 -7.16 3.09
C PHE A 95 18.82 -5.87 2.43
N LEU A 96 20.13 -5.71 2.23
CA LEU A 96 20.68 -4.59 1.46
C LEU A 96 20.16 -4.62 0.02
N ALA A 97 20.15 -5.79 -0.63
CA ALA A 97 19.63 -5.94 -2.00
C ALA A 97 18.13 -5.68 -2.06
N PHE A 98 17.35 -6.17 -1.10
CA PHE A 98 15.90 -5.88 -1.03
C PHE A 98 15.63 -4.40 -0.83
N ARG A 99 16.40 -3.70 0.01
CA ARG A 99 16.30 -2.26 0.21
C ARG A 99 16.65 -1.48 -1.05
N ALA A 100 17.75 -1.86 -1.72
CA ALA A 100 18.16 -1.23 -2.98
C ALA A 100 17.10 -1.42 -4.07
N MET A 101 16.54 -2.64 -4.19
CA MET A 101 15.43 -2.93 -5.09
C MET A 101 14.22 -2.04 -4.81
N MET A 102 13.77 -1.97 -3.55
CA MET A 102 12.59 -1.17 -3.18
C MET A 102 12.83 0.33 -3.35
N SER A 103 14.03 0.80 -3.05
CA SER A 103 14.46 2.19 -3.31
C SER A 103 14.40 2.51 -4.80
N THR A 104 14.92 1.63 -5.66
CA THR A 104 14.85 1.77 -7.12
C THR A 104 13.40 1.81 -7.62
N VAL A 105 12.55 0.88 -7.13
CA VAL A 105 11.11 0.88 -7.46
C VAL A 105 10.46 2.20 -7.01
N GLY A 106 10.80 2.72 -5.84
CA GLY A 106 10.31 4.01 -5.34
C GLY A 106 10.70 5.19 -6.22
N ILE A 107 11.98 5.28 -6.62
CA ILE A 107 12.48 6.32 -7.54
C ILE A 107 11.72 6.27 -8.87
N VAL A 108 11.62 5.08 -9.47
CA VAL A 108 10.91 4.91 -10.75
C VAL A 108 9.42 5.25 -10.60
N THR A 109 8.80 4.90 -9.46
CA THR A 109 7.40 5.23 -9.16
C THR A 109 7.19 6.75 -9.09
N GLY A 110 8.05 7.46 -8.36
CA GLY A 110 8.00 8.92 -8.27
C GLY A 110 8.17 9.59 -9.65
N PHE A 111 9.12 9.10 -10.43
CA PHE A 111 9.36 9.57 -11.79
C PHE A 111 8.15 9.30 -12.73
N CYS A 112 7.57 8.10 -12.70
CA CYS A 112 6.37 7.76 -13.49
C CYS A 112 5.16 8.62 -13.09
N GLY A 113 4.98 8.90 -11.79
CA GLY A 113 3.94 9.81 -11.32
C GLY A 113 4.12 11.23 -11.86
N TYR A 114 5.34 11.75 -11.82
CA TYR A 114 5.68 13.04 -12.43
C TYR A 114 5.37 13.04 -13.94
N LEU A 115 5.83 12.03 -14.68
CA LEU A 115 5.60 11.94 -16.13
C LEU A 115 4.12 11.83 -16.50
N LEU A 116 3.31 11.11 -15.71
CA LEU A 116 1.87 11.01 -15.93
C LEU A 116 1.22 12.39 -15.80
N ILE A 117 1.53 13.13 -14.75
CA ILE A 117 1.02 14.50 -14.55
C ILE A 117 1.52 15.45 -15.64
N PHE A 118 2.81 15.36 -16.01
CA PHE A 118 3.39 16.14 -17.11
C PHE A 118 2.61 15.94 -18.42
N ARG A 119 2.33 14.69 -18.75
CA ARG A 119 1.61 14.32 -19.96
C ARG A 119 0.16 14.82 -19.98
N LEU A 120 -0.53 14.74 -18.84
CA LEU A 120 -1.94 15.07 -18.74
C LEU A 120 -2.20 16.57 -18.58
N LEU A 121 -1.38 17.23 -17.78
CA LEU A 121 -1.65 18.58 -17.29
C LEU A 121 -0.58 19.61 -17.68
N GLY A 122 0.55 19.16 -18.22
CA GLY A 122 1.67 20.02 -18.60
C GLY A 122 2.73 20.18 -17.50
N ARG A 123 3.79 20.91 -17.86
CA ARG A 123 5.05 20.98 -17.08
C ARG A 123 4.88 21.65 -15.72
N ASP A 124 4.18 22.75 -15.66
CA ASP A 124 4.06 23.54 -14.43
C ASP A 124 3.29 22.78 -13.34
N LEU A 125 2.20 22.12 -13.72
CA LEU A 125 1.45 21.25 -12.82
C LEU A 125 2.23 19.99 -12.43
N ALA A 126 3.04 19.46 -13.34
CA ALA A 126 3.90 18.33 -13.03
C ALA A 126 4.97 18.70 -11.99
N LEU A 127 5.56 19.89 -12.07
CA LEU A 127 6.53 20.36 -11.06
C LEU A 127 5.90 20.47 -9.66
N VAL A 128 4.64 20.88 -9.57
CA VAL A 128 3.95 21.00 -8.28
C VAL A 128 3.39 19.66 -7.83
N ILE A 129 2.42 19.09 -8.56
CA ILE A 129 1.67 17.90 -8.13
C ILE A 129 2.53 16.64 -8.26
N GLY A 130 3.18 16.47 -9.42
CA GLY A 130 4.09 15.35 -9.67
C GLY A 130 5.33 15.42 -8.79
N GLY A 131 5.84 16.63 -8.54
CA GLY A 131 6.95 16.88 -7.63
C GLY A 131 6.61 16.54 -6.18
N LEU A 132 5.46 17.00 -5.67
CA LEU A 132 4.98 16.65 -4.34
C LEU A 132 4.77 15.13 -4.19
N PHE A 133 4.29 14.45 -5.22
CA PHE A 133 4.19 12.99 -5.21
C PHE A 133 5.57 12.32 -5.20
N ALA A 134 6.51 12.80 -6.02
CA ALA A 134 7.85 12.21 -6.13
C ALA A 134 8.66 12.26 -4.82
N ILE A 135 8.46 13.32 -4.01
CA ILE A 135 9.10 13.47 -2.71
C ILE A 135 8.19 13.07 -1.54
N ASN A 136 7.03 12.48 -1.80
CA ASN A 136 6.05 12.17 -0.77
C ASN A 136 6.61 11.16 0.24
N ASN A 137 6.51 11.49 1.54
CA ASN A 137 7.03 10.63 2.59
C ASN A 137 6.31 9.27 2.66
N THR A 138 5.02 9.20 2.30
CA THR A 138 4.32 7.91 2.25
C THR A 138 4.95 6.99 1.20
N LEU A 139 5.37 7.52 0.05
CA LEU A 139 6.09 6.75 -0.97
C LEU A 139 7.47 6.30 -0.45
N LEU A 140 8.25 7.20 0.16
CA LEU A 140 9.53 6.89 0.76
C LEU A 140 9.41 5.85 1.88
N LEU A 141 8.47 6.05 2.81
CA LEU A 141 8.22 5.15 3.93
C LEU A 141 7.82 3.74 3.45
N ASN A 142 6.94 3.62 2.47
CA ASN A 142 6.56 2.33 1.91
C ASN A 142 7.72 1.63 1.18
N SER A 143 8.67 2.40 0.65
CA SER A 143 9.90 1.86 0.06
C SER A 143 10.92 1.39 1.12
N THR A 144 10.72 1.71 2.41
CA THR A 144 11.50 1.09 3.51
C THR A 144 10.98 -0.29 3.90
N TYR A 145 9.77 -0.67 3.51
CA TYR A 145 9.23 -2.01 3.72
C TYR A 145 9.47 -2.88 2.48
N THR A 146 9.68 -4.17 2.69
CA THR A 146 9.65 -5.18 1.63
C THR A 146 8.22 -5.63 1.39
N THR A 147 7.39 -4.72 0.88
CA THR A 147 5.95 -4.94 0.62
C THR A 147 5.56 -4.53 -0.79
N SER A 148 4.41 -5.01 -1.24
CA SER A 148 3.94 -4.86 -2.62
C SER A 148 3.40 -3.47 -2.98
N ASP A 149 3.22 -2.55 -2.01
CA ASP A 149 2.50 -1.28 -2.20
C ASP A 149 3.15 -0.36 -3.25
N THR A 150 4.47 -0.19 -3.15
CA THR A 150 5.22 0.68 -4.09
C THR A 150 5.26 0.08 -5.49
N LEU A 151 5.46 -1.25 -5.62
CA LEU A 151 5.46 -1.94 -6.92
C LEU A 151 4.07 -1.90 -7.57
N PHE A 152 3.01 -2.09 -6.78
CA PHE A 152 1.63 -1.94 -7.22
C PHE A 152 1.38 -0.55 -7.80
N THR A 153 1.84 0.50 -7.10
CA THR A 153 1.70 1.89 -7.53
C THR A 153 2.47 2.11 -8.84
N LEU A 154 3.68 1.58 -8.98
CA LEU A 154 4.48 1.68 -10.21
C LEU A 154 3.73 1.10 -11.41
N PHE A 155 3.30 -0.17 -11.33
CA PHE A 155 2.61 -0.81 -12.45
C PHE A 155 1.27 -0.14 -12.75
N SER A 156 0.59 0.38 -11.74
CA SER A 156 -0.63 1.16 -11.91
C SER A 156 -0.39 2.46 -12.68
N LEU A 157 0.67 3.20 -12.34
CA LEU A 157 1.05 4.42 -13.06
C LEU A 157 1.46 4.13 -14.50
N LEU A 158 2.24 3.06 -14.74
CA LEU A 158 2.60 2.62 -16.09
C LEU A 158 1.36 2.26 -16.93
N SER A 159 0.41 1.56 -16.31
CA SER A 159 -0.89 1.27 -16.93
C SER A 159 -1.63 2.56 -17.32
N LEU A 160 -1.77 3.51 -16.39
CA LEU A 160 -2.43 4.79 -16.64
C LEU A 160 -1.72 5.62 -17.71
N MET A 161 -0.39 5.56 -17.77
CA MET A 161 0.39 6.19 -18.86
C MET A 161 0.06 5.54 -20.21
N GLY A 162 0.00 4.20 -20.27
CA GLY A 162 -0.41 3.47 -21.46
C GLY A 162 -1.82 3.84 -21.92
N VAL A 163 -2.78 3.84 -20.99
CA VAL A 163 -4.18 4.22 -21.26
C VAL A 163 -4.30 5.67 -21.74
N SER A 164 -3.58 6.60 -21.09
CA SER A 164 -3.56 8.01 -21.50
C SER A 164 -2.91 8.24 -22.87
N ALA A 165 -2.14 7.27 -23.39
CA ALA A 165 -1.52 7.31 -24.71
C ALA A 165 -2.49 6.97 -25.84
N ILE A 166 -3.59 6.31 -25.55
CA ILE A 166 -4.58 5.94 -26.56
C ILE A 166 -5.26 7.20 -27.08
N ARG A 167 -5.21 7.39 -28.40
CA ARG A 167 -5.88 8.52 -29.05
C ARG A 167 -7.39 8.28 -29.13
N PRO A 168 -8.24 9.12 -28.49
CA PRO A 168 -9.68 8.85 -28.41
C PRO A 168 -10.39 8.81 -29.77
N GLY A 169 -9.88 9.53 -30.78
CA GLY A 169 -10.51 9.64 -32.11
C GLY A 169 -10.19 8.47 -33.04
N SER A 170 -9.08 7.76 -32.82
CA SER A 170 -8.63 6.64 -33.67
C SER A 170 -7.73 5.70 -32.86
N PRO A 171 -8.34 4.85 -32.01
CA PRO A 171 -7.57 3.90 -31.21
C PRO A 171 -6.91 2.87 -32.14
N ARG A 172 -5.60 2.77 -32.06
CA ARG A 172 -4.84 1.73 -32.78
C ARG A 172 -4.88 0.44 -31.98
N PHE A 173 -5.20 -0.67 -32.64
CA PHE A 173 -5.32 -1.98 -31.98
C PHE A 173 -4.08 -2.38 -31.16
N PRO A 174 -2.83 -2.25 -31.62
CA PRO A 174 -1.66 -2.60 -30.81
C PRO A 174 -1.55 -1.77 -29.53
N GLY A 175 -1.84 -0.47 -29.60
CA GLY A 175 -1.83 0.40 -28.43
C GLY A 175 -2.93 0.04 -27.41
N LEU A 176 -4.12 -0.31 -27.91
CA LEU A 176 -5.22 -0.77 -27.07
C LEU A 176 -4.87 -2.09 -26.35
N THR A 177 -4.29 -3.05 -27.11
CA THR A 177 -3.88 -4.35 -26.58
C THR A 177 -2.81 -4.20 -25.51
N LEU A 178 -1.74 -3.46 -25.79
CA LEU A 178 -0.65 -3.26 -24.83
C LEU A 178 -1.17 -2.57 -23.56
N ALA A 179 -1.94 -1.50 -23.69
CA ALA A 179 -2.49 -0.78 -22.53
C ALA A 179 -3.50 -1.63 -21.77
N GLY A 180 -4.31 -2.47 -22.46
CA GLY A 180 -5.21 -3.43 -21.83
C GLY A 180 -4.44 -4.42 -20.96
N VAL A 181 -3.51 -5.18 -21.56
CA VAL A 181 -2.70 -6.17 -20.84
C VAL A 181 -1.95 -5.53 -19.67
N MET A 182 -1.32 -4.38 -19.88
CA MET A 182 -0.63 -3.64 -18.81
C MET A 182 -1.57 -3.22 -17.68
N SER A 183 -2.85 -2.98 -17.94
CA SER A 183 -3.84 -2.65 -16.91
C SER A 183 -4.24 -3.85 -16.04
N GLY A 184 -3.98 -5.05 -16.49
CA GLY A 184 -4.16 -6.28 -15.70
C GLY A 184 -2.99 -6.61 -14.78
N VAL A 185 -1.77 -6.17 -15.13
CA VAL A 185 -0.54 -6.50 -14.36
C VAL A 185 -0.62 -6.09 -12.89
N PRO A 186 -1.16 -4.91 -12.50
CA PRO A 186 -1.30 -4.55 -11.08
C PRO A 186 -2.09 -5.55 -10.24
N ALA A 187 -3.05 -6.27 -10.83
CA ALA A 187 -3.80 -7.31 -10.12
C ALA A 187 -2.93 -8.52 -9.75
N LEU A 188 -1.84 -8.77 -10.49
CA LEU A 188 -0.82 -9.76 -10.10
C LEU A 188 0.07 -9.30 -8.94
N VAL A 189 0.05 -8.02 -8.61
CA VAL A 189 0.83 -7.47 -7.49
C VAL A 189 -0.02 -7.35 -6.23
N ARG A 190 -1.26 -6.89 -6.39
CA ARG A 190 -2.23 -6.74 -5.29
C ARG A 190 -3.65 -6.95 -5.79
N ILE A 191 -4.49 -7.52 -4.93
CA ILE A 191 -5.91 -7.75 -5.26
C ILE A 191 -6.65 -6.46 -5.65
N ASN A 192 -6.31 -5.31 -5.06
CA ASN A 192 -6.88 -4.01 -5.40
C ASN A 192 -6.62 -3.60 -6.86
N GLY A 193 -5.68 -4.25 -7.54
CA GLY A 193 -5.38 -4.04 -8.95
C GLY A 193 -6.54 -4.36 -9.91
N TRP A 194 -7.51 -5.17 -9.48
CA TRP A 194 -8.73 -5.45 -10.26
C TRP A 194 -9.57 -4.20 -10.57
N GLY A 195 -9.44 -3.13 -9.79
CA GLY A 195 -10.10 -1.86 -10.06
C GLY A 195 -9.53 -1.08 -11.24
N LEU A 196 -8.28 -1.36 -11.68
CA LEU A 196 -7.66 -0.62 -12.78
C LEU A 196 -8.27 -0.93 -14.15
N PRO A 197 -8.52 -2.19 -14.55
CA PRO A 197 -9.26 -2.51 -15.76
C PRO A 197 -10.60 -1.77 -15.84
N VAL A 198 -11.35 -1.72 -14.74
CA VAL A 198 -12.66 -1.07 -14.67
C VAL A 198 -12.54 0.44 -14.83
N SER A 199 -11.70 1.09 -14.04
CA SER A 199 -11.51 2.55 -14.10
C SER A 199 -10.96 3.02 -15.46
N SER A 200 -10.03 2.25 -16.03
CA SER A 200 -9.43 2.53 -17.34
C SER A 200 -10.43 2.30 -18.48
N GLY A 201 -11.24 1.25 -18.40
CA GLY A 201 -12.32 0.98 -19.36
C GLY A 201 -13.37 2.09 -19.35
N LEU A 202 -13.80 2.56 -18.18
CA LEU A 202 -14.70 3.69 -18.02
C LEU A 202 -14.11 4.99 -18.60
N PHE A 203 -12.82 5.22 -18.34
CA PHE A 203 -12.11 6.37 -18.94
C PHE A 203 -12.11 6.29 -20.46
N LEU A 204 -11.71 5.16 -21.05
CA LEU A 204 -11.72 4.99 -22.51
C LEU A 204 -13.10 5.16 -23.10
N PHE A 205 -14.10 4.48 -22.54
CA PHE A 205 -15.50 4.63 -22.96
C PHE A 205 -15.93 6.08 -22.96
N SER A 206 -15.60 6.85 -21.93
CA SER A 206 -16.02 8.23 -21.79
C SER A 206 -15.19 9.22 -22.63
N SER A 207 -13.93 8.90 -22.92
CA SER A 207 -13.05 9.76 -23.73
C SER A 207 -13.35 9.67 -25.22
N MET A 208 -13.88 8.54 -25.68
CA MET A 208 -14.20 8.27 -27.09
C MET A 208 -15.57 8.80 -27.53
N ILE A 209 -16.03 9.92 -26.96
CA ILE A 209 -17.39 10.45 -27.21
C ILE A 209 -17.68 10.79 -28.69
N LYS A 210 -16.63 11.01 -29.49
CA LYS A 210 -16.73 11.28 -30.94
C LYS A 210 -16.92 10.02 -31.77
N ILE A 211 -16.75 8.83 -31.19
CA ILE A 211 -16.93 7.54 -31.86
C ILE A 211 -18.37 7.07 -31.64
N ALA A 212 -18.98 6.45 -32.63
CA ALA A 212 -20.32 5.88 -32.54
C ALA A 212 -20.43 4.90 -31.35
N LEU A 213 -21.53 4.93 -30.63
CA LEU A 213 -21.75 4.19 -29.39
C LEU A 213 -21.40 2.70 -29.49
N PRO A 214 -21.80 1.92 -30.53
CA PRO A 214 -21.45 0.50 -30.62
C PRO A 214 -19.95 0.24 -30.67
N LYS A 215 -19.21 1.03 -31.46
CA LYS A 215 -17.75 0.92 -31.56
C LYS A 215 -17.08 1.31 -30.24
N ARG A 216 -17.59 2.31 -29.56
CA ARG A 216 -17.09 2.77 -28.25
C ARG A 216 -17.25 1.70 -27.17
N VAL A 217 -18.42 1.04 -27.14
CA VAL A 217 -18.68 -0.10 -26.26
C VAL A 217 -17.71 -1.25 -26.59
N LEU A 218 -17.59 -1.59 -27.88
CA LEU A 218 -16.68 -2.65 -28.33
C LEU A 218 -15.24 -2.41 -27.88
N PHE A 219 -14.69 -1.19 -28.06
CA PHE A 219 -13.32 -0.88 -27.64
C PHE A 219 -13.15 -0.94 -26.12
N ALA A 220 -14.12 -0.46 -25.34
CA ALA A 220 -14.06 -0.53 -23.89
C ALA A 220 -14.15 -1.99 -23.38
N VAL A 221 -15.04 -2.79 -23.94
CA VAL A 221 -15.20 -4.21 -23.59
C VAL A 221 -13.96 -4.99 -23.98
N LEU A 222 -13.42 -4.79 -25.21
CA LEU A 222 -12.19 -5.43 -25.66
C LEU A 222 -11.01 -5.06 -24.76
N PHE A 223 -10.89 -3.79 -24.37
CA PHE A 223 -9.85 -3.34 -23.44
C PHE A 223 -9.95 -4.06 -22.09
N VAL A 224 -11.14 -4.09 -21.48
CA VAL A 224 -11.38 -4.78 -20.20
C VAL A 224 -11.10 -6.27 -20.34
N PHE A 225 -11.54 -6.90 -21.42
CA PHE A 225 -11.26 -8.32 -21.68
C PHE A 225 -9.75 -8.59 -21.74
N LEU A 226 -8.99 -7.78 -22.49
CA LEU A 226 -7.54 -7.91 -22.58
C LEU A 226 -6.85 -7.68 -21.23
N ALA A 227 -7.36 -6.74 -20.43
CA ALA A 227 -6.86 -6.46 -19.09
C ALA A 227 -7.13 -7.61 -18.10
N LEU A 228 -8.21 -8.34 -18.29
CA LEU A 228 -8.56 -9.46 -17.42
C LEU A 228 -7.79 -10.76 -17.74
N ILE A 229 -7.20 -10.89 -18.93
CA ILE A 229 -6.47 -12.11 -19.31
C ILE A 229 -5.41 -12.47 -18.24
N VAL A 230 -4.56 -11.51 -17.91
CA VAL A 230 -3.40 -11.74 -17.02
C VAL A 230 -3.84 -12.15 -15.60
N PRO A 231 -4.71 -11.42 -14.90
CA PRO A 231 -5.18 -11.84 -13.58
C PRO A 231 -6.04 -13.11 -13.62
N CYS A 232 -6.84 -13.32 -14.68
CA CYS A 232 -7.62 -14.55 -14.81
C CYS A 232 -6.72 -15.79 -14.96
N LEU A 233 -5.58 -15.71 -15.64
CA LEU A 233 -4.61 -16.81 -15.67
C LEU A 233 -4.13 -17.19 -14.28
N TRP A 234 -3.92 -16.22 -13.39
CA TRP A 234 -3.59 -16.50 -11.99
C TRP A 234 -4.75 -17.16 -11.24
N GLU A 235 -5.98 -16.68 -11.42
CA GLU A 235 -7.15 -17.28 -10.77
C GLU A 235 -7.38 -18.73 -11.27
N ILE A 236 -7.22 -18.97 -12.58
CA ILE A 236 -7.29 -20.33 -13.16
C ILE A 236 -6.22 -21.23 -12.57
N HIS A 237 -4.98 -20.72 -12.38
CA HIS A 237 -3.90 -21.50 -11.76
C HIS A 237 -4.23 -21.96 -10.34
N LYS A 238 -5.08 -21.23 -9.62
CA LYS A 238 -5.53 -21.61 -8.25
C LYS A 238 -6.60 -22.71 -8.24
N ILE A 239 -7.26 -22.99 -9.37
CA ILE A 239 -8.32 -24.00 -9.45
C ILE A 239 -7.73 -25.38 -9.13
N GLY A 240 -8.38 -26.10 -8.21
CA GLY A 240 -7.94 -27.43 -7.77
C GLY A 240 -6.97 -27.42 -6.57
N TYR A 241 -6.56 -26.25 -6.09
CA TYR A 241 -5.82 -26.15 -4.84
C TYR A 241 -6.75 -25.87 -3.66
N PRO A 242 -6.50 -26.49 -2.49
CA PRO A 242 -7.27 -26.17 -1.30
C PRO A 242 -7.09 -24.68 -0.96
N VAL A 243 -8.22 -24.02 -0.71
CA VAL A 243 -8.22 -22.64 -0.21
C VAL A 243 -7.50 -22.63 1.13
N SER A 244 -6.52 -21.77 1.31
CA SER A 244 -5.85 -21.63 2.60
C SER A 244 -6.88 -21.26 3.68
N MET A 245 -6.70 -21.72 4.93
CA MET A 245 -7.62 -21.40 6.02
C MET A 245 -7.86 -19.89 6.11
N THR A 246 -6.79 -19.09 5.98
CA THR A 246 -6.85 -17.62 6.03
C THR A 246 -7.71 -17.03 4.91
N GLU A 247 -7.62 -17.54 3.68
CA GLU A 247 -8.43 -17.07 2.54
C GLU A 247 -9.91 -17.45 2.73
N GLY A 248 -10.18 -18.70 3.12
CA GLY A 248 -11.54 -19.18 3.36
C GLY A 248 -12.25 -18.41 4.47
N GLU A 249 -11.56 -18.07 5.54
CA GLU A 249 -12.10 -17.27 6.64
C GLU A 249 -12.30 -15.81 6.29
N TYR A 250 -11.36 -15.20 5.54
CA TYR A 250 -11.54 -13.84 5.04
C TYR A 250 -12.77 -13.74 4.13
N VAL A 251 -12.92 -14.65 3.19
CA VAL A 251 -14.11 -14.71 2.31
C VAL A 251 -15.37 -14.88 3.15
N LYS A 252 -15.42 -15.82 4.09
CA LYS A 252 -16.55 -16.01 5.00
C LYS A 252 -16.83 -14.76 5.85
N ALA A 253 -15.79 -14.12 6.37
CA ALA A 253 -15.94 -12.90 7.14
C ALA A 253 -16.50 -11.73 6.33
N VAL A 254 -16.24 -11.68 5.03
CA VAL A 254 -16.79 -10.63 4.14
C VAL A 254 -18.20 -11.01 3.65
N THR A 255 -18.42 -12.24 3.23
CA THR A 255 -19.69 -12.68 2.60
C THR A 255 -20.77 -13.03 3.61
N GLY A 256 -20.41 -13.43 4.83
CA GLY A 256 -21.36 -13.79 5.89
C GLY A 256 -21.96 -12.59 6.64
N ARG A 257 -21.63 -11.35 6.26
CA ARG A 257 -22.12 -10.15 6.96
C ARG A 257 -23.51 -9.75 6.52
N THR A 258 -24.30 -9.28 7.47
CA THR A 258 -25.58 -8.62 7.15
C THR A 258 -25.35 -7.30 6.43
N LEU A 259 -26.33 -6.83 5.65
CA LEU A 259 -26.25 -5.52 4.97
C LEU A 259 -25.96 -4.38 5.95
N GLY A 260 -26.59 -4.39 7.14
CA GLY A 260 -26.36 -3.38 8.18
C GLY A 260 -24.90 -3.38 8.67
N THR A 261 -24.33 -4.55 8.91
CA THR A 261 -22.90 -4.68 9.29
C THR A 261 -21.98 -4.18 8.19
N GLN A 262 -22.27 -4.50 6.92
CA GLN A 262 -21.48 -4.01 5.79
C GLN A 262 -21.52 -2.49 5.67
N LEU A 263 -22.72 -1.88 5.79
CA LEU A 263 -22.88 -0.42 5.76
C LEU A 263 -22.14 0.27 6.93
N SER A 264 -22.18 -0.31 8.11
CA SER A 264 -21.42 0.20 9.27
C SER A 264 -19.90 0.19 9.01
N ILE A 265 -19.37 -0.92 8.46
CA ILE A 265 -17.95 -1.01 8.12
C ILE A 265 -17.56 0.00 7.04
N ILE A 266 -18.36 0.15 5.99
CA ILE A 266 -18.11 1.11 4.92
C ILE A 266 -18.12 2.54 5.47
N SER A 267 -19.10 2.90 6.32
CA SER A 267 -19.18 4.23 6.90
C SER A 267 -18.00 4.54 7.83
N LYS A 268 -17.59 3.55 8.63
CA LYS A 268 -16.41 3.67 9.49
C LYS A 268 -15.14 3.80 8.65
N ALA A 269 -14.94 2.93 7.65
CA ALA A 269 -13.79 3.02 6.76
C ALA A 269 -13.72 4.38 6.05
N ALA A 270 -14.85 4.89 5.55
CA ALA A 270 -14.91 6.22 4.94
C ALA A 270 -14.46 7.33 5.90
N TRP A 271 -14.87 7.25 7.17
CA TRP A 271 -14.45 8.19 8.20
C TRP A 271 -12.96 8.06 8.54
N ASP A 272 -12.46 6.83 8.72
CA ASP A 272 -11.07 6.55 9.04
C ASP A 272 -10.10 6.92 7.91
N TYR A 273 -10.56 6.89 6.65
CA TYR A 273 -9.74 7.36 5.50
C TYR A 273 -9.55 8.87 5.44
N ILE A 274 -10.34 9.69 6.15
CA ILE A 274 -10.15 11.16 6.18
C ILE A 274 -8.78 11.53 6.77
N PRO A 275 -8.43 11.15 8.01
CA PRO A 275 -7.13 11.44 8.60
C PRO A 275 -5.98 10.72 7.86
N GLU A 276 -6.20 9.50 7.37
CA GLU A 276 -5.19 8.77 6.60
C GLU A 276 -4.85 9.47 5.28
N THR A 277 -5.86 10.04 4.59
CA THR A 277 -5.65 10.80 3.36
C THR A 277 -4.86 12.08 3.64
N ALA A 278 -5.25 12.84 4.65
CA ALA A 278 -4.54 14.06 5.03
C ALA A 278 -3.08 13.76 5.44
N SER A 279 -2.88 12.71 6.22
CA SER A 279 -1.55 12.25 6.63
C SER A 279 -0.69 11.78 5.44
N ALA A 280 -1.30 11.06 4.48
CA ALA A 280 -0.61 10.64 3.27
C ALA A 280 -0.16 11.82 2.39
N LEU A 281 -0.97 12.89 2.29
CA LEU A 281 -0.63 14.09 1.51
C LEU A 281 0.45 14.93 2.19
N ALA A 282 0.31 15.13 3.49
CA ALA A 282 1.24 15.95 4.28
C ALA A 282 2.54 15.20 4.66
N GLY A 283 2.56 13.88 4.57
CA GLY A 283 3.66 13.03 5.03
C GLY A 283 3.80 12.94 6.54
N VAL A 284 2.93 13.61 7.32
CA VAL A 284 2.89 13.59 8.79
C VAL A 284 1.54 13.13 9.28
N SER A 285 1.50 12.43 10.42
CA SER A 285 0.24 12.13 11.10
C SER A 285 -0.39 13.42 11.62
N ILE A 286 -1.45 13.86 10.96
CA ILE A 286 -2.27 14.97 11.39
C ILE A 286 -3.42 14.39 12.19
N LYS A 287 -3.63 14.85 13.43
CA LYS A 287 -4.71 14.39 14.31
C LYS A 287 -5.46 15.57 14.95
N THR A 288 -5.68 16.62 14.16
CA THR A 288 -6.34 17.83 14.63
C THR A 288 -7.85 17.82 14.39
N GLY A 289 -8.36 16.85 13.64
CA GLY A 289 -9.77 16.73 13.21
C GLY A 289 -10.20 17.80 12.20
N PHE A 290 -9.83 19.05 12.43
CA PHE A 290 -10.26 20.18 11.59
C PHE A 290 -9.51 20.28 10.27
N VAL A 291 -8.19 20.10 10.27
CA VAL A 291 -7.35 20.21 9.07
C VAL A 291 -7.68 19.06 8.10
N GLU A 292 -7.85 17.85 8.61
CA GLU A 292 -8.20 16.67 7.83
C GLU A 292 -9.54 16.86 7.11
N ILE A 293 -10.53 17.39 7.83
CA ILE A 293 -11.86 17.67 7.25
C ILE A 293 -11.75 18.72 6.15
N ILE A 294 -10.98 19.80 6.34
CA ILE A 294 -10.76 20.81 5.29
C ILE A 294 -10.12 20.18 4.06
N ILE A 295 -9.07 19.40 4.21
CA ILE A 295 -8.40 18.72 3.10
C ILE A 295 -9.37 17.81 2.36
N ALA A 296 -10.16 17.03 3.08
CA ALA A 296 -11.17 16.14 2.50
C ALA A 296 -12.25 16.93 1.73
N LEU A 297 -12.78 18.00 2.32
CA LEU A 297 -13.77 18.86 1.66
C LEU A 297 -13.22 19.48 0.38
N LEU A 298 -12.00 20.00 0.40
CA LEU A 298 -11.35 20.55 -0.78
C LEU A 298 -11.16 19.48 -1.85
N ALA A 299 -10.75 18.26 -1.49
CA ALA A 299 -10.61 17.15 -2.42
C ALA A 299 -11.97 16.75 -3.03
N VAL A 300 -13.04 16.69 -2.24
CA VAL A 300 -14.41 16.40 -2.73
C VAL A 300 -14.92 17.48 -3.69
N ILE A 301 -14.74 18.77 -3.33
CA ILE A 301 -15.10 19.89 -4.23
C ILE A 301 -14.33 19.78 -5.55
N GLY A 302 -13.02 19.54 -5.48
CA GLY A 302 -12.18 19.39 -6.67
C GLY A 302 -12.54 18.16 -7.51
N PHE A 303 -12.81 17.02 -6.88
CA PHE A 303 -13.31 15.82 -7.55
C PHE A 303 -14.60 16.11 -8.33
N TRP A 304 -15.58 16.76 -7.70
CA TRP A 304 -16.84 17.14 -8.34
C TRP A 304 -16.64 18.05 -9.54
N VAL A 305 -15.72 19.00 -9.42
CA VAL A 305 -15.39 19.92 -10.50
C VAL A 305 -14.67 19.21 -11.65
N SER A 306 -13.71 18.34 -11.34
CA SER A 306 -13.04 17.50 -12.33
C SER A 306 -14.03 16.60 -13.07
N TRP A 307 -15.00 16.03 -12.35
CA TRP A 307 -16.08 15.24 -12.92
C TRP A 307 -16.88 16.07 -13.94
N LYS A 308 -17.34 17.27 -13.55
CA LYS A 308 -18.10 18.18 -14.43
C LYS A 308 -17.28 18.67 -15.63
N ARG A 309 -15.97 18.83 -15.48
CA ARG A 309 -15.07 19.28 -16.55
C ARG A 309 -14.66 18.19 -17.52
N GLY A 310 -14.94 16.96 -17.21
CA GLY A 310 -14.54 15.83 -18.03
C GLY A 310 -13.07 15.43 -17.88
N GLU A 311 -12.40 15.77 -16.78
CA GLU A 311 -11.06 15.32 -16.40
C GLU A 311 -11.16 13.90 -15.81
N ARG A 312 -11.40 12.92 -16.68
CA ARG A 312 -12.01 11.63 -16.30
C ARG A 312 -11.05 10.60 -15.77
N LEU A 313 -9.75 10.66 -16.11
CA LEU A 313 -8.80 9.59 -15.75
C LEU A 313 -8.67 9.44 -14.22
N PHE A 314 -8.26 10.52 -13.55
CA PHE A 314 -8.13 10.49 -12.08
C PHE A 314 -9.48 10.38 -11.37
N THR A 315 -10.55 10.90 -11.96
CA THR A 315 -11.89 10.84 -11.38
C THR A 315 -12.40 9.39 -11.33
N TYR A 316 -12.32 8.66 -12.45
CA TYR A 316 -12.71 7.24 -12.46
C TYR A 316 -11.76 6.37 -11.62
N LEU A 317 -10.45 6.62 -11.71
CA LEU A 317 -9.47 5.93 -10.88
C LEU A 317 -9.83 6.08 -9.40
N THR A 318 -10.03 7.32 -8.94
CA THR A 318 -10.34 7.60 -7.53
C THR A 318 -11.68 6.99 -7.13
N ALA A 319 -12.73 7.13 -7.94
CA ALA A 319 -14.04 6.58 -7.63
C ALA A 319 -14.00 5.04 -7.48
N VAL A 320 -13.35 4.34 -8.40
CA VAL A 320 -13.30 2.87 -8.39
C VAL A 320 -12.36 2.36 -7.30
N GLN A 321 -11.15 2.90 -7.22
CA GLN A 321 -10.16 2.43 -6.25
C GLN A 321 -10.54 2.80 -4.82
N PHE A 322 -10.99 4.04 -4.57
CA PHE A 322 -11.45 4.43 -3.24
C PHE A 322 -12.70 3.67 -2.82
N GLY A 323 -13.64 3.44 -3.76
CA GLY A 323 -14.79 2.56 -3.52
C GLY A 323 -14.38 1.16 -3.08
N GLY A 324 -13.36 0.57 -3.70
CA GLY A 324 -12.79 -0.71 -3.29
C GLY A 324 -12.11 -0.67 -1.92
N LEU A 325 -11.45 0.44 -1.58
CA LEU A 325 -10.78 0.61 -0.28
C LEU A 325 -11.77 0.70 0.90
N LEU A 326 -13.01 1.10 0.68
CA LEU A 326 -14.04 1.14 1.74
C LEU A 326 -14.37 -0.24 2.32
N PHE A 327 -13.98 -1.31 1.64
CA PHE A 327 -14.13 -2.70 2.15
C PHE A 327 -12.88 -3.21 2.87
N SER A 328 -11.85 -2.38 3.03
CA SER A 328 -10.58 -2.71 3.70
C SER A 328 -10.29 -1.73 4.84
N PRO A 329 -9.46 -2.13 5.82
CA PRO A 329 -9.02 -1.21 6.87
C PRO A 329 -8.35 0.02 6.30
N ALA A 330 -8.59 1.18 6.92
CA ALA A 330 -7.93 2.42 6.53
C ALA A 330 -6.42 2.36 6.79
N GLY A 331 -5.66 2.95 5.86
CA GLY A 331 -4.20 3.07 5.99
C GLY A 331 -3.61 3.90 4.87
N ALA A 332 -2.68 4.79 5.20
CA ALA A 332 -2.04 5.71 4.25
C ALA A 332 -1.37 4.98 3.07
N ARG A 333 -0.84 3.76 3.29
CA ARG A 333 -0.22 2.93 2.23
C ARG A 333 -1.18 2.57 1.10
N TYR A 334 -2.47 2.39 1.39
CA TYR A 334 -3.47 2.01 0.40
C TYR A 334 -3.88 3.16 -0.51
N ILE A 335 -3.67 4.40 -0.05
CA ILE A 335 -3.99 5.63 -0.79
C ILE A 335 -2.85 6.02 -1.74
N LEU A 336 -1.67 5.40 -1.65
CA LEU A 336 -0.46 5.81 -2.35
C LEU A 336 -0.68 6.04 -3.86
N LEU A 337 -1.40 5.15 -4.53
CA LEU A 337 -1.77 5.30 -5.94
C LEU A 337 -2.64 6.53 -6.21
N LEU A 338 -3.47 6.91 -5.25
CA LEU A 338 -4.46 7.98 -5.39
C LEU A 338 -3.88 9.36 -5.08
N ILE A 339 -2.72 9.45 -4.43
CA ILE A 339 -2.10 10.73 -4.02
C ILE A 339 -2.02 11.74 -5.17
N PRO A 340 -1.56 11.41 -6.40
CA PRO A 340 -1.50 12.39 -7.48
C PRO A 340 -2.87 12.96 -7.85
N GLY A 341 -3.91 12.11 -7.89
CA GLY A 341 -5.29 12.51 -8.16
C GLY A 341 -5.88 13.37 -7.04
N ILE A 342 -5.67 12.97 -5.79
CA ILE A 342 -6.18 13.70 -4.61
C ILE A 342 -5.50 15.06 -4.48
N LEU A 343 -4.19 15.17 -4.71
CA LEU A 343 -3.48 16.45 -4.78
C LEU A 343 -4.09 17.35 -5.87
N LEU A 344 -4.34 16.81 -7.06
CA LEU A 344 -5.01 17.55 -8.12
C LEU A 344 -6.37 18.08 -7.66
N PHE A 345 -7.21 17.23 -7.08
CA PHE A 345 -8.55 17.64 -6.61
C PHE A 345 -8.45 18.65 -5.47
N MET A 346 -7.54 18.50 -4.52
CA MET A 346 -7.35 19.44 -3.43
C MET A 346 -6.97 20.83 -3.95
N PHE A 347 -6.01 20.93 -4.89
CA PHE A 347 -5.63 22.21 -5.49
C PHE A 347 -6.76 22.82 -6.33
N GLN A 348 -7.54 22.01 -7.01
CA GLN A 348 -8.73 22.48 -7.74
C GLN A 348 -9.80 23.01 -6.80
N GLY A 349 -10.12 22.26 -5.75
CA GLY A 349 -11.09 22.69 -4.74
C GLY A 349 -10.67 23.99 -4.06
N LEU A 350 -9.40 24.10 -3.67
CA LEU A 350 -8.82 25.32 -3.11
C LEU A 350 -8.95 26.52 -4.06
N THR A 351 -8.59 26.32 -5.33
CA THR A 351 -8.71 27.37 -6.38
C THR A 351 -10.12 27.90 -6.50
N ILE A 352 -11.11 27.00 -6.53
CA ILE A 352 -12.52 27.38 -6.68
C ILE A 352 -13.03 28.06 -5.43
N THR A 353 -12.72 27.52 -4.26
CA THR A 353 -13.14 28.11 -2.98
C THR A 353 -12.62 29.54 -2.84
N ILE A 354 -11.32 29.77 -3.10
CA ILE A 354 -10.75 31.13 -3.05
C ILE A 354 -11.38 32.05 -4.09
N THR A 355 -11.60 31.54 -5.31
CA THR A 355 -12.21 32.35 -6.39
C THR A 355 -13.64 32.78 -6.01
N GLN A 356 -14.42 31.88 -5.40
CA GLN A 356 -15.79 32.22 -4.96
C GLN A 356 -15.78 33.19 -3.75
N LEU A 357 -14.88 32.96 -2.79
CA LEU A 357 -14.68 33.88 -1.66
C LEU A 357 -14.31 35.28 -2.16
N ASN A 358 -13.38 35.40 -3.10
CA ASN A 358 -12.94 36.67 -3.66
C ASN A 358 -14.06 37.42 -4.43
N LYS A 359 -15.05 36.70 -4.97
CA LYS A 359 -16.23 37.34 -5.60
C LYS A 359 -17.21 37.94 -4.59
N ARG A 360 -17.28 37.34 -3.38
CA ARG A 360 -18.27 37.70 -2.35
C ARG A 360 -17.74 38.68 -1.29
N THR A 361 -16.41 38.86 -1.20
CA THR A 361 -15.77 39.63 -0.14
C THR A 361 -15.30 41.00 -0.56
N SER A 362 -15.14 41.91 0.40
CA SER A 362 -14.61 43.25 0.20
C SER A 362 -13.16 43.25 -0.30
N ILE A 363 -12.73 44.37 -0.90
CA ILE A 363 -11.36 44.57 -1.42
C ILE A 363 -10.28 44.25 -0.38
N LYS A 364 -10.56 44.46 0.91
CA LYS A 364 -9.61 44.18 2.01
C LYS A 364 -9.26 42.69 2.13
N TRP A 365 -10.24 41.80 2.04
CA TRP A 365 -10.06 40.36 2.08
C TRP A 365 -9.43 39.80 0.80
N ARG A 366 -9.69 40.40 -0.36
CA ARG A 366 -9.05 40.05 -1.65
C ARG A 366 -7.52 40.23 -1.62
N LYS A 367 -6.99 41.18 -0.81
CA LYS A 367 -5.55 41.36 -0.63
C LYS A 367 -4.93 40.23 0.21
N ILE A 368 -5.67 39.71 1.19
CA ILE A 368 -5.20 38.65 2.08
C ILE A 368 -5.24 37.28 1.36
N PHE A 369 -6.34 36.97 0.69
CA PHE A 369 -6.50 35.73 -0.07
C PHE A 369 -6.15 35.89 -1.55
N ARG A 370 -4.95 36.34 -1.84
CA ARG A 370 -4.44 36.27 -3.22
C ARG A 370 -4.29 34.81 -3.61
N LEU A 371 -5.11 34.35 -4.58
CA LEU A 371 -5.14 32.95 -5.04
C LEU A 371 -3.74 32.35 -5.23
N ARG A 372 -2.84 33.12 -5.87
CA ARG A 372 -1.44 32.75 -6.10
C ARG A 372 -0.68 32.47 -4.82
N GLY A 373 -0.68 33.45 -3.91
CA GLY A 373 0.04 33.34 -2.65
C GLY A 373 -0.43 32.15 -1.83
N THR A 374 -1.74 31.89 -1.77
CA THR A 374 -2.30 30.75 -1.02
C THR A 374 -1.89 29.42 -1.63
N LEU A 375 -1.95 29.26 -2.96
CA LEU A 375 -1.54 28.03 -3.63
C LEU A 375 -0.03 27.74 -3.43
N VAL A 376 0.81 28.79 -3.52
CA VAL A 376 2.24 28.67 -3.26
C VAL A 376 2.51 28.27 -1.81
N VAL A 377 1.86 28.93 -0.85
CA VAL A 377 2.03 28.63 0.58
C VAL A 377 1.61 27.19 0.89
N VAL A 378 0.49 26.71 0.36
CA VAL A 378 0.05 25.31 0.56
C VAL A 378 1.04 24.33 -0.09
N ALA A 379 1.51 24.60 -1.31
CA ALA A 379 2.49 23.75 -1.97
C ALA A 379 3.83 23.70 -1.18
N LEU A 380 4.32 24.85 -0.72
CA LEU A 380 5.53 24.93 0.10
C LEU A 380 5.36 24.25 1.46
N PHE A 381 4.19 24.39 2.09
CA PHE A 381 3.87 23.70 3.33
C PHE A 381 3.91 22.18 3.15
N LEU A 382 3.23 21.65 2.13
CA LEU A 382 3.26 20.21 1.83
C LEU A 382 4.66 19.72 1.45
N PHE A 383 5.43 20.53 0.73
CA PHE A 383 6.83 20.25 0.43
C PHE A 383 7.66 20.16 1.70
N ALA A 384 7.59 21.16 2.56
CA ALA A 384 8.38 21.25 3.79
C ALA A 384 8.03 20.11 4.77
N THR A 385 6.75 19.80 4.94
CA THR A 385 6.31 18.70 5.81
C THR A 385 6.77 17.34 5.30
N ASN A 386 6.64 17.06 4.00
CA ASN A 386 7.14 15.82 3.41
C ASN A 386 8.66 15.70 3.52
N MET A 387 9.41 16.78 3.23
CA MET A 387 10.88 16.78 3.36
C MET A 387 11.31 16.61 4.82
N GLY A 388 10.67 17.28 5.76
CA GLY A 388 10.93 17.10 7.19
C GLY A 388 10.71 15.65 7.63
N GLN A 389 9.63 15.00 7.20
CA GLN A 389 9.36 13.60 7.48
C GLN A 389 10.31 12.64 6.75
N ASN A 390 10.75 12.98 5.55
CA ASN A 390 11.78 12.20 4.87
C ASN A 390 13.07 12.16 5.68
N VAL A 391 13.49 13.30 6.27
CA VAL A 391 14.64 13.35 7.18
C VAL A 391 14.43 12.43 8.40
N VAL A 392 13.24 12.45 9.01
CA VAL A 392 12.89 11.55 10.12
C VAL A 392 12.94 10.08 9.68
N THR A 393 12.34 9.74 8.53
CA THR A 393 12.35 8.37 7.99
C THR A 393 13.77 7.88 7.70
N ILE A 394 14.63 8.74 7.12
CA ILE A 394 16.04 8.44 6.86
C ILE A 394 16.81 8.25 8.17
N SER A 395 16.60 9.12 9.15
CA SER A 395 17.23 9.01 10.47
C SER A 395 16.84 7.70 11.16
N GLN A 396 15.56 7.35 11.16
CA GLN A 396 15.08 6.07 11.71
C GLN A 396 15.72 4.86 11.01
N ALA A 397 15.87 4.90 9.69
CA ALA A 397 16.51 3.84 8.95
C ALA A 397 18.01 3.70 9.30
N ARG A 398 18.72 4.80 9.53
CA ARG A 398 20.13 4.81 9.98
C ARG A 398 20.27 4.31 11.42
N CYS A 399 19.46 4.80 12.34
CA CYS A 399 19.48 4.33 13.74
C CYS A 399 19.18 2.82 13.82
N ALA A 400 18.31 2.29 12.96
CA ALA A 400 18.06 0.86 12.89
C ALA A 400 19.31 0.07 12.47
N LEU A 401 20.14 0.61 11.58
CA LEU A 401 21.41 0.01 11.18
C LEU A 401 22.45 0.04 12.33
N GLU A 402 22.62 1.18 12.99
CA GLU A 402 23.58 1.38 14.08
C GLU A 402 23.29 0.48 15.30
N SER A 403 22.02 0.18 15.55
CA SER A 403 21.60 -0.66 16.68
C SER A 403 21.58 -2.16 16.41
N GLY A 404 22.16 -2.64 15.29
CA GLY A 404 22.39 -4.06 15.01
C GLY A 404 21.55 -4.69 13.88
N GLY A 405 21.16 -3.90 12.89
CA GLY A 405 20.54 -4.39 11.64
C GLY A 405 19.10 -4.87 11.82
N ALA A 406 18.75 -6.03 11.27
CA ALA A 406 17.39 -6.58 11.30
C ALA A 406 16.84 -6.76 12.72
N GLU A 407 17.71 -7.01 13.70
CA GLU A 407 17.34 -7.26 15.10
C GLU A 407 17.00 -5.98 15.89
N SER A 408 17.32 -4.82 15.37
CA SER A 408 17.15 -3.53 16.08
C SER A 408 15.81 -2.88 15.86
N TYR A 409 15.06 -3.38 14.90
CA TYR A 409 13.87 -2.68 14.44
C TYR A 409 12.62 -3.00 15.26
N ARG A 410 12.38 -2.47 16.36
CA ARG A 410 11.20 -2.44 17.24
C ARG A 410 11.21 -3.31 18.49
N ASP A 411 11.74 -4.54 18.46
CA ASP A 411 11.62 -5.44 19.59
C ASP A 411 12.83 -6.40 19.66
N LYS A 412 13.96 -5.90 20.18
CA LYS A 412 15.11 -6.79 20.47
C LYS A 412 14.69 -8.09 21.17
N PRO A 413 13.81 -8.07 22.19
CA PRO A 413 13.33 -9.28 22.84
C PRO A 413 12.67 -10.27 21.89
N PHE A 414 11.87 -9.79 20.91
CA PHE A 414 11.22 -10.65 19.92
C PHE A 414 12.23 -11.42 19.05
N PHE A 415 13.25 -10.72 18.55
CA PHE A 415 14.28 -11.36 17.72
C PHE A 415 15.20 -12.30 18.52
N VAL A 416 15.46 -11.98 19.79
CA VAL A 416 16.20 -12.86 20.70
C VAL A 416 15.40 -14.16 20.95
N ALA A 417 14.10 -14.05 21.20
CA ALA A 417 13.20 -15.18 21.35
C ALA A 417 13.14 -16.05 20.08
N ALA A 418 13.06 -15.42 18.90
CA ALA A 418 13.08 -16.14 17.63
C ALA A 418 14.40 -16.93 17.43
N ARG A 419 15.56 -16.34 17.78
CA ARG A 419 16.86 -17.05 17.76
C ARG A 419 16.88 -18.22 18.73
N TRP A 420 16.38 -18.02 19.94
CA TRP A 420 16.28 -19.09 20.92
C TRP A 420 15.44 -20.26 20.39
N LEU A 421 14.25 -19.98 19.82
CA LEU A 421 13.40 -20.99 19.19
C LEU A 421 14.13 -21.73 18.05
N ARG A 422 14.82 -21.00 17.18
CA ARG A 422 15.61 -21.60 16.10
C ARG A 422 16.65 -22.60 16.60
N SER A 423 17.29 -22.33 17.74
CA SER A 423 18.34 -23.16 18.33
C SER A 423 17.79 -24.32 19.16
N ASN A 424 16.58 -24.23 19.71
CA ASN A 424 16.08 -25.17 20.72
C ASN A 424 14.85 -25.98 20.29
N ALA A 425 14.12 -25.54 19.24
CA ALA A 425 12.88 -26.22 18.87
C ALA A 425 13.05 -27.42 17.93
N ASN A 426 14.26 -27.76 17.48
CA ASN A 426 14.59 -28.97 16.71
C ASN A 426 13.63 -29.28 15.54
N GLY A 427 13.12 -28.25 14.85
CA GLY A 427 12.16 -28.41 13.73
C GLY A 427 10.70 -28.59 14.16
N GLU A 428 10.40 -28.57 15.45
CA GLU A 428 9.04 -28.72 15.96
C GLU A 428 8.17 -27.50 15.70
N PRO A 429 6.84 -27.67 15.49
CA PRO A 429 5.94 -26.55 15.19
C PRO A 429 5.77 -25.59 16.37
N VAL A 430 5.65 -24.28 16.06
CA VAL A 430 5.47 -23.20 17.03
C VAL A 430 4.11 -22.53 16.82
N LEU A 431 3.29 -22.48 17.86
CA LEU A 431 2.07 -21.66 17.90
C LEU A 431 2.44 -20.24 18.35
N THR A 432 2.10 -19.24 17.57
CA THR A 432 2.49 -17.85 17.84
C THR A 432 1.50 -16.84 17.27
N MET A 433 1.45 -15.65 17.86
CA MET A 433 0.66 -14.51 17.39
C MET A 433 1.24 -13.84 16.13
N ASN A 434 2.52 -14.12 15.80
CA ASN A 434 3.20 -13.58 14.62
C ASN A 434 3.82 -14.70 13.76
N PRO A 435 3.02 -15.65 13.27
CA PRO A 435 3.53 -16.87 12.66
C PRO A 435 4.40 -16.60 11.43
N ARG A 436 4.04 -15.62 10.59
CA ARG A 436 4.78 -15.29 9.38
C ARG A 436 6.21 -14.81 9.68
N ILE A 437 6.36 -13.92 10.69
CA ILE A 437 7.66 -13.38 11.06
C ILE A 437 8.51 -14.49 11.73
N ILE A 438 7.93 -15.26 12.66
CA ILE A 438 8.62 -16.37 13.33
C ILE A 438 9.04 -17.42 12.31
N ARG A 439 8.15 -17.81 11.39
CA ARG A 439 8.48 -18.73 10.31
C ARG A 439 9.69 -18.26 9.52
N TYR A 440 9.68 -17.00 9.07
CA TYR A 440 10.76 -16.45 8.27
C TYR A 440 12.10 -16.40 9.03
N LEU A 441 12.07 -16.00 10.31
CA LEU A 441 13.29 -15.90 11.13
C LEU A 441 13.88 -17.24 11.54
N THR A 442 13.03 -18.25 11.78
CA THR A 442 13.45 -19.50 12.39
C THR A 442 13.53 -20.66 11.42
N GLY A 443 12.77 -20.60 10.31
CA GLY A 443 12.56 -21.75 9.43
C GLY A 443 11.63 -22.84 10.03
N LEU A 444 11.14 -22.66 11.26
CA LEU A 444 10.27 -23.62 11.93
C LEU A 444 8.85 -23.60 11.35
N PRO A 445 8.16 -24.75 11.30
CA PRO A 445 6.73 -24.76 11.02
C PRO A 445 5.99 -23.90 12.04
N THR A 446 5.10 -23.02 11.58
CA THR A 446 4.31 -22.17 12.46
C THR A 446 2.82 -22.47 12.32
N VAL A 447 2.11 -22.37 13.45
CA VAL A 447 0.66 -22.45 13.50
C VAL A 447 0.11 -21.03 13.53
N GLU A 448 -0.67 -20.69 12.54
CA GLU A 448 -1.26 -19.36 12.41
C GLU A 448 -2.46 -19.25 13.35
N THR A 449 -2.44 -18.26 14.26
CA THR A 449 -3.62 -17.91 15.05
C THR A 449 -4.50 -16.97 14.23
N LEU A 450 -5.82 -17.10 14.33
CA LEU A 450 -6.81 -16.36 13.52
C LEU A 450 -6.74 -14.82 13.63
N ARG A 451 -5.99 -14.30 14.61
CA ARG A 451 -5.78 -12.85 14.80
C ARG A 451 -4.66 -12.25 13.95
N SER A 452 -3.79 -13.04 13.37
CA SER A 452 -2.66 -12.50 12.61
C SER A 452 -3.09 -12.10 11.20
N GLY A 453 -3.39 -10.83 11.03
CA GLY A 453 -3.64 -10.22 9.71
C GLY A 453 -5.07 -9.79 9.41
N CYS A 454 -6.03 -10.08 10.29
CA CYS A 454 -7.36 -9.46 10.21
C CYS A 454 -7.37 -8.12 10.96
N PRO A 455 -8.10 -7.11 10.48
CA PRO A 455 -8.40 -5.91 11.25
C PRO A 455 -9.03 -6.31 12.58
N GLU A 456 -8.68 -5.61 13.67
CA GLU A 456 -9.16 -5.91 15.04
C GLU A 456 -10.68 -6.10 15.15
N GLU A 457 -11.46 -5.49 14.24
CA GLU A 457 -12.92 -5.57 14.21
C GLU A 457 -13.51 -6.68 13.32
N THR A 458 -12.69 -7.29 12.45
CA THR A 458 -13.13 -8.37 11.55
C THR A 458 -12.57 -9.72 11.94
N ALA A 459 -11.59 -9.75 12.84
CA ALA A 459 -11.16 -10.97 13.47
C ALA A 459 -12.33 -11.47 14.34
N LEU A 460 -13.03 -12.48 13.87
CA LEU A 460 -13.82 -13.31 14.78
C LEU A 460 -12.89 -13.68 15.93
N PRO A 461 -13.25 -13.41 17.19
CA PRO A 461 -12.44 -13.83 18.31
C PRO A 461 -12.20 -15.32 18.12
N SER A 462 -10.90 -15.72 18.08
CA SER A 462 -10.57 -17.14 18.04
C SER A 462 -11.26 -17.78 19.25
N THR A 463 -12.27 -18.59 19.01
CA THR A 463 -12.91 -19.29 20.12
C THR A 463 -11.95 -20.34 20.66
N ARG A 464 -12.04 -20.64 21.96
CA ARG A 464 -11.29 -21.73 22.59
C ARG A 464 -11.31 -22.99 21.72
N ASN A 465 -12.49 -23.37 21.18
CA ASN A 465 -12.66 -24.55 20.36
C ASN A 465 -11.88 -24.49 19.03
N GLN A 466 -11.79 -23.32 18.41
CA GLN A 466 -11.01 -23.15 17.18
C GLN A 466 -9.52 -23.29 17.43
N ILE A 467 -9.04 -22.70 18.51
CA ILE A 467 -7.62 -22.84 18.93
C ILE A 467 -7.31 -24.29 19.30
N ALA A 468 -8.20 -24.95 20.06
CA ALA A 468 -8.07 -26.35 20.40
C ALA A 468 -8.00 -27.26 19.15
N ALA A 469 -8.88 -27.05 18.17
CA ALA A 469 -8.84 -27.79 16.90
C ALA A 469 -7.53 -27.56 16.12
N MET A 470 -6.95 -26.35 16.17
CA MET A 470 -5.66 -26.06 15.55
C MET A 470 -4.50 -26.75 16.30
N ILE A 471 -4.50 -26.73 17.63
CA ILE A 471 -3.50 -27.42 18.45
C ILE A 471 -3.55 -28.92 18.19
N GLU A 472 -4.75 -29.52 18.17
CA GLU A 472 -4.94 -30.94 17.90
C GLU A 472 -4.46 -31.35 16.51
N LYS A 473 -4.79 -30.55 15.49
CA LYS A 473 -4.42 -30.80 14.09
C LYS A 473 -2.93 -30.61 13.81
N ARG A 474 -2.31 -29.57 14.35
CA ARG A 474 -0.93 -29.14 14.03
C ARG A 474 0.09 -29.57 15.07
N LYS A 475 -0.35 -30.00 16.26
CA LYS A 475 0.48 -30.49 17.38
C LYS A 475 1.72 -29.60 17.63
N PRO A 476 1.54 -28.29 17.93
CA PRO A 476 2.67 -27.45 18.24
C PRO A 476 3.38 -27.93 19.50
N ALA A 477 4.71 -27.90 19.51
CA ALA A 477 5.51 -28.22 20.66
C ALA A 477 5.83 -27.00 21.51
N PHE A 478 5.79 -25.81 20.93
CA PHE A 478 6.09 -24.55 21.60
C PHE A 478 4.99 -23.53 21.39
N LEU A 479 4.78 -22.73 22.44
CA LEU A 479 3.98 -21.50 22.40
C LEU A 479 4.94 -20.32 22.50
N PHE A 480 4.84 -19.38 21.57
CA PHE A 480 5.53 -18.08 21.66
C PHE A 480 4.49 -16.96 21.74
N LEU A 481 4.37 -16.38 22.92
CA LEU A 481 3.28 -15.47 23.28
C LEU A 481 3.79 -14.06 23.60
N ASP A 482 2.99 -13.05 23.26
CA ASP A 482 3.16 -11.65 23.68
C ASP A 482 2.35 -11.43 24.96
N ASP A 483 3.01 -11.13 26.06
CA ASP A 483 2.39 -10.93 27.37
C ASP A 483 1.55 -9.63 27.45
N LYS A 484 1.61 -8.79 26.41
CA LYS A 484 0.75 -7.61 26.29
C LYS A 484 -0.69 -7.92 25.86
N ASP A 485 -0.98 -9.13 25.40
CA ASP A 485 -2.34 -9.60 25.11
C ASP A 485 -2.70 -10.77 26.04
N PRO A 486 -2.98 -10.50 27.33
CA PRO A 486 -3.28 -11.53 28.31
C PRO A 486 -4.55 -12.30 27.98
N ALA A 487 -5.51 -11.68 27.32
CA ALA A 487 -6.78 -12.32 26.97
C ALA A 487 -6.56 -13.46 25.95
N LEU A 488 -5.78 -13.21 24.90
CA LEU A 488 -5.44 -14.23 23.91
C LEU A 488 -4.48 -15.27 24.50
N LYS A 489 -3.53 -14.87 25.35
CA LYS A 489 -2.64 -15.80 26.05
C LYS A 489 -3.44 -16.81 26.88
N ASN A 490 -4.36 -16.33 27.72
CA ASN A 490 -5.21 -17.18 28.55
C ASN A 490 -6.09 -18.11 27.69
N LEU A 491 -6.66 -17.62 26.61
CA LEU A 491 -7.48 -18.40 25.70
C LEU A 491 -6.67 -19.56 25.05
N ILE A 492 -5.40 -19.30 24.68
CA ILE A 492 -4.51 -20.33 24.13
C ILE A 492 -4.15 -21.38 25.17
N VAL A 493 -3.83 -20.94 26.41
CA VAL A 493 -3.52 -21.84 27.52
C VAL A 493 -4.74 -22.72 27.85
N GLU A 494 -5.91 -22.13 28.03
CA GLU A 494 -7.15 -22.86 28.28
C GLU A 494 -7.51 -23.87 27.16
N ALA A 495 -7.25 -23.50 25.90
CA ALA A 495 -7.45 -24.40 24.77
C ALA A 495 -6.47 -25.59 24.82
N ALA A 496 -5.20 -25.36 25.15
CA ALA A 496 -4.20 -26.41 25.30
C ALA A 496 -4.54 -27.37 26.46
N GLU A 497 -4.87 -26.81 27.62
CA GLU A 497 -5.25 -27.59 28.82
C GLU A 497 -6.51 -28.45 28.55
N SER A 498 -7.48 -27.93 27.78
CA SER A 498 -8.67 -28.71 27.41
C SER A 498 -8.39 -29.95 26.58
N LEU A 499 -7.21 -30.05 25.98
CA LEU A 499 -6.70 -31.18 25.22
C LEU A 499 -5.70 -32.03 26.01
N ASN A 500 -5.63 -31.86 27.32
CA ASN A 500 -4.64 -32.48 28.21
C ASN A 500 -3.18 -32.17 27.86
N PHE A 501 -2.91 -30.98 27.33
CA PHE A 501 -1.55 -30.48 27.24
C PHE A 501 -1.19 -29.69 28.48
N LYS A 502 -0.01 -29.97 29.03
CA LYS A 502 0.62 -29.18 30.07
C LYS A 502 1.42 -28.04 29.42
N VAL A 503 1.24 -26.84 29.92
CA VAL A 503 1.94 -25.64 29.45
C VAL A 503 3.05 -25.31 30.44
N ASP A 504 4.27 -25.69 30.12
CA ASP A 504 5.44 -25.43 30.94
C ASP A 504 6.19 -24.20 30.43
N VAL A 505 6.19 -23.12 31.21
CA VAL A 505 6.97 -21.91 30.89
C VAL A 505 8.44 -22.25 30.93
N VAL A 506 9.17 -21.97 29.85
CA VAL A 506 10.63 -22.15 29.82
C VAL A 506 11.27 -20.93 30.48
N PRO A 507 11.86 -21.05 31.70
CA PRO A 507 12.35 -19.88 32.45
C PRO A 507 13.44 -19.11 31.72
N GLU A 508 14.28 -19.81 30.94
CA GLU A 508 15.39 -19.24 30.15
C GLU A 508 14.92 -18.54 28.89
N ALA A 509 13.63 -18.65 28.55
CA ALA A 509 13.01 -18.12 27.37
C ALA A 509 11.95 -17.02 27.67
N SER A 510 12.20 -16.23 28.71
CA SER A 510 11.50 -14.99 29.01
C SER A 510 12.33 -13.79 28.52
N PHE A 511 11.76 -13.00 27.61
CA PHE A 511 12.49 -11.97 26.87
C PHE A 511 11.87 -10.59 27.12
N GLY A 512 12.58 -9.77 27.91
CA GLY A 512 12.28 -8.35 28.12
C GLY A 512 10.90 -8.06 28.72
N ASN A 513 10.40 -8.88 29.63
CA ASN A 513 9.08 -8.77 30.29
C ASN A 513 7.89 -8.64 29.30
N ARG A 514 8.07 -9.06 28.06
CA ARG A 514 7.04 -8.96 27.04
C ARG A 514 6.76 -10.25 26.30
N TYR A 515 7.76 -11.07 26.09
CA TYR A 515 7.61 -12.31 25.34
C TYR A 515 8.03 -13.51 26.18
N SER A 516 7.22 -14.56 26.15
CA SER A 516 7.51 -15.82 26.81
C SER A 516 7.40 -16.98 25.82
N VAL A 517 8.26 -17.98 25.99
CA VAL A 517 8.16 -19.25 25.30
C VAL A 517 7.74 -20.31 26.33
N SER A 518 6.72 -21.08 26.01
CA SER A 518 6.29 -22.21 26.80
C SER A 518 6.36 -23.49 25.97
N ARG A 519 6.72 -24.61 26.60
CA ARG A 519 6.70 -25.92 25.99
C ARG A 519 5.34 -26.58 26.22
N LEU A 520 4.80 -27.21 25.21
CA LEU A 520 3.60 -28.03 25.29
C LEU A 520 4.04 -29.50 25.46
N SER A 521 3.68 -30.12 26.57
CA SER A 521 3.85 -31.53 26.79
C SER A 521 2.49 -32.20 27.02
N ARG A 522 2.26 -33.41 26.54
CA ARG A 522 1.05 -34.16 26.90
C ARG A 522 1.09 -34.47 28.39
N GLY A 523 0.01 -34.13 29.09
CA GLY A 523 -0.22 -34.66 30.44
C GLY A 523 -0.30 -36.18 30.38
N ASN A 524 0.39 -36.85 31.32
CA ASN A 524 0.32 -38.30 31.50
C ASN A 524 -1.09 -38.74 31.87
#